data_182d0fc9fd654924310ec3e8095353be
#
_entry.id   182d0fc9fd654924310ec3e8095353be
#
_cell.length_a   1.000
_cell.length_b   1.000
_cell.length_c   1.000
_cell.angle_alpha   90.00
_cell.angle_beta   90.00
_cell.angle_gamma   90.00
#
_symmetry.space_group_name_H-M   'P 1'
#
loop_
_entity.id
_entity.type
_entity.pdbx_description
1 polymer ?
#
loop_
_entity_poly.entity_id
_entity_poly.type
_entity_poly.pdbx_seq_one_letter_code
_entity_poly.pdbx_strand_id
1 'polypeptide(L)'
;AQMVAIPTTSGTGSEVTPFAVITDDETHVKYPLADYQLTPQVAIVDPEFVMTVPKRTVSWSGIDAMSHALESYVSVMSSDYTKPISLQAIKLIFENLTESYHYDPAHPTKEGQKARENMHNAATLAGMAFANAFLGINHSLAHKIGGEFGLPHGLAIAIAMPHVIKFNAVTGNVKRTPYPRYETYRAQEDYAEISRFMGFAGKDDSDEKAVQALVAELKKLTDSIDINITLSGNGVDKAHLERELDKLADLVYDDQCTPANPRQPRIDEIKQLLLDQY
;
A
#
# COMPACT_ATOMS: atom_id res chain seq x y z
N ALA A 1 -20.81 14.28 17.31
CA ALA A 1 -20.00 13.87 18.46
C ALA A 1 -18.52 14.07 18.10
N GLN A 2 -17.70 14.41 19.10
CA GLN A 2 -16.24 14.43 18.92
C GLN A 2 -15.72 13.01 18.97
N MET A 3 -14.79 12.68 18.07
CA MET A 3 -14.17 11.35 17.98
C MET A 3 -12.69 11.45 18.32
N VAL A 4 -12.23 10.60 19.24
CA VAL A 4 -10.82 10.38 19.56
C VAL A 4 -10.47 8.99 19.08
N ALA A 5 -9.43 8.87 18.24
CA ALA A 5 -8.96 7.58 17.76
C ALA A 5 -7.61 7.23 18.38
N ILE A 6 -7.47 5.97 18.81
CA ILE A 6 -6.25 5.40 19.37
C ILE A 6 -5.94 4.15 18.54
N PRO A 7 -5.01 4.20 17.58
CA PRO A 7 -4.72 3.05 16.73
C PRO A 7 -4.02 1.94 17.53
N THR A 8 -4.40 0.69 17.25
CA THR A 8 -3.85 -0.51 17.88
C THR A 8 -3.09 -1.40 16.90
N THR A 9 -2.93 -0.94 15.67
CA THR A 9 -2.10 -1.54 14.61
C THR A 9 -1.30 -0.46 13.90
N SER A 10 -0.15 -0.83 13.34
CA SER A 10 0.70 0.10 12.57
C SER A 10 0.51 -0.16 11.08
N GLY A 11 -0.61 0.28 10.51
CA GLY A 11 -0.95 -0.02 9.12
C GLY A 11 -1.93 0.95 8.50
N THR A 12 -3.17 0.95 8.95
CA THR A 12 -4.31 1.59 8.29
C THR A 12 -4.27 3.12 8.25
N GLY A 13 -3.62 3.77 9.25
CA GLY A 13 -3.68 5.23 9.37
C GLY A 13 -5.10 5.78 9.60
N SER A 14 -6.05 4.93 10.02
CA SER A 14 -7.46 5.29 10.15
C SER A 14 -7.72 6.41 11.16
N GLU A 15 -6.81 6.62 12.09
CA GLU A 15 -6.87 7.69 13.10
C GLU A 15 -6.71 9.12 12.51
N VAL A 16 -6.26 9.23 11.25
CA VAL A 16 -6.03 10.51 10.55
C VAL A 16 -6.71 10.56 9.17
N THR A 17 -7.61 9.62 8.87
CA THR A 17 -8.23 9.52 7.55
C THR A 17 -9.74 9.73 7.59
N PRO A 18 -10.36 10.23 6.49
CA PRO A 18 -11.79 10.47 6.37
C PRO A 18 -12.56 9.24 5.88
N PHE A 19 -12.02 8.02 6.05
CA PHE A 19 -12.58 6.81 5.47
C PHE A 19 -13.11 5.85 6.54
N ALA A 20 -14.23 5.20 6.24
CA ALA A 20 -14.76 4.07 6.99
C ALA A 20 -15.21 2.98 6.01
N VAL A 21 -14.95 1.72 6.32
CA VAL A 21 -15.40 0.60 5.49
C VAL A 21 -16.42 -0.20 6.29
N ILE A 22 -17.65 -0.25 5.78
CA ILE A 22 -18.74 -1.03 6.38
C ILE A 22 -18.95 -2.27 5.53
N THR A 23 -19.02 -3.42 6.18
CA THR A 23 -19.37 -4.68 5.53
C THR A 23 -20.86 -4.94 5.73
N ASP A 24 -21.58 -5.17 4.66
CA ASP A 24 -22.96 -5.63 4.70
C ASP A 24 -22.98 -7.12 5.10
N ASP A 25 -23.71 -7.43 6.18
CA ASP A 25 -23.72 -8.78 6.75
C ASP A 25 -24.48 -9.81 5.89
N GLU A 26 -25.38 -9.35 5.00
CA GLU A 26 -26.17 -10.25 4.13
C GLU A 26 -25.43 -10.57 2.81
N THR A 27 -24.83 -9.54 2.20
CA THR A 27 -24.16 -9.65 0.90
C THR A 27 -22.66 -9.84 1.00
N HIS A 28 -22.07 -9.63 2.17
CA HIS A 28 -20.62 -9.57 2.42
C HIS A 28 -19.87 -8.53 1.57
N VAL A 29 -20.62 -7.58 0.99
CA VAL A 29 -20.05 -6.47 0.21
C VAL A 29 -19.50 -5.41 1.18
N LYS A 30 -18.28 -4.94 0.87
CA LYS A 30 -17.64 -3.83 1.60
C LYS A 30 -17.97 -2.51 0.94
N TYR A 31 -18.60 -1.62 1.68
CA TYR A 31 -18.93 -0.25 1.26
C TYR A 31 -17.95 0.73 1.89
N PRO A 32 -17.02 1.28 1.14
CA PRO A 32 -16.18 2.36 1.64
C PRO A 32 -16.98 3.67 1.68
N LEU A 33 -16.96 4.30 2.82
CA LEU A 33 -17.53 5.63 3.04
C LEU A 33 -16.39 6.63 3.13
N ALA A 34 -16.56 7.78 2.49
CA ALA A 34 -15.59 8.86 2.51
C ALA A 34 -16.33 10.18 2.83
N ASP A 35 -16.04 10.76 3.97
CA ASP A 35 -16.54 12.08 4.37
C ASP A 35 -15.56 12.71 5.35
N TYR A 36 -15.22 13.98 5.16
CA TYR A 36 -14.32 14.70 6.07
C TYR A 36 -14.82 14.73 7.52
N GLN A 37 -16.12 14.58 7.74
CA GLN A 37 -16.72 14.47 9.08
C GLN A 37 -16.35 13.16 9.81
N LEU A 38 -15.87 12.16 9.07
CA LEU A 38 -15.38 10.89 9.64
C LEU A 38 -13.95 11.01 10.19
N THR A 39 -13.22 12.07 9.83
CA THR A 39 -11.85 12.26 10.34
C THR A 39 -11.90 12.50 11.85
N PRO A 40 -11.18 11.69 12.66
CA PRO A 40 -11.08 11.93 14.08
C PRO A 40 -10.52 13.32 14.41
N GLN A 41 -11.06 13.98 15.42
CA GLN A 41 -10.58 15.29 15.85
C GLN A 41 -9.28 15.20 16.65
N VAL A 42 -9.04 14.04 17.26
CA VAL A 42 -7.80 13.75 18.00
C VAL A 42 -7.34 12.34 17.67
N ALA A 43 -6.08 12.21 17.30
CA ALA A 43 -5.39 10.94 17.19
C ALA A 43 -4.36 10.81 18.31
N ILE A 44 -4.43 9.72 19.08
CA ILE A 44 -3.44 9.40 20.13
C ILE A 44 -2.62 8.23 19.63
N VAL A 45 -1.43 8.53 19.13
CA VAL A 45 -0.49 7.54 18.56
C VAL A 45 0.45 7.09 19.67
N ASP A 46 0.00 6.12 20.46
CA ASP A 46 0.74 5.59 21.60
C ASP A 46 1.35 4.22 21.26
N PRO A 47 2.69 4.10 21.21
CA PRO A 47 3.34 2.85 20.83
C PRO A 47 3.10 1.69 21.81
N GLU A 48 2.66 1.93 23.05
CA GLU A 48 2.36 0.86 23.99
C GLU A 48 1.30 -0.10 23.45
N PHE A 49 0.31 0.41 22.69
CA PHE A 49 -0.75 -0.40 22.12
C PHE A 49 -0.30 -1.36 21.00
N VAL A 50 0.91 -1.16 20.45
CA VAL A 50 1.42 -2.01 19.37
C VAL A 50 2.56 -2.93 19.80
N MET A 51 3.01 -2.86 21.06
CA MET A 51 4.11 -3.70 21.54
C MET A 51 3.80 -5.19 21.55
N THR A 52 2.54 -5.59 21.72
CA THR A 52 2.11 -6.99 21.80
C THR A 52 1.41 -7.49 20.53
N VAL A 53 1.39 -6.70 19.47
CA VAL A 53 0.76 -7.09 18.20
C VAL A 53 1.48 -8.32 17.62
N PRO A 54 0.72 -9.37 17.21
CA PRO A 54 1.30 -10.60 16.66
C PRO A 54 2.10 -10.35 15.38
N LYS A 55 3.18 -11.11 15.17
CA LYS A 55 4.09 -11.00 14.02
C LYS A 55 3.35 -10.92 12.68
N ARG A 56 2.37 -11.79 12.47
CA ARG A 56 1.57 -11.84 11.23
C ARG A 56 0.80 -10.54 10.98
N THR A 57 0.25 -9.94 12.02
CA THR A 57 -0.42 -8.64 11.92
C THR A 57 0.60 -7.54 11.63
N VAL A 58 1.77 -7.56 12.27
CA VAL A 58 2.84 -6.58 12.02
C VAL A 58 3.31 -6.63 10.57
N SER A 59 3.53 -7.81 10.00
CA SER A 59 3.98 -7.93 8.61
C SER A 59 2.92 -7.40 7.63
N TRP A 60 1.67 -7.82 7.78
CA TRP A 60 0.60 -7.41 6.88
C TRP A 60 0.26 -5.92 7.00
N SER A 61 0.13 -5.42 8.23
CA SER A 61 -0.18 -3.99 8.42
C SER A 61 1.00 -3.08 8.03
N GLY A 62 2.24 -3.52 8.24
CA GLY A 62 3.41 -2.75 7.84
C GLY A 62 3.56 -2.64 6.32
N ILE A 63 3.25 -3.70 5.57
CA ILE A 63 3.22 -3.65 4.10
C ILE A 63 2.04 -2.85 3.58
N ASP A 64 0.90 -2.86 4.27
CA ASP A 64 -0.23 -1.99 3.97
C ASP A 64 0.17 -0.51 4.09
N ALA A 65 0.81 -0.11 5.20
CA ALA A 65 1.37 1.23 5.37
C ALA A 65 2.39 1.59 4.27
N MET A 66 3.23 0.64 3.82
CA MET A 66 4.15 0.84 2.70
C MET A 66 3.39 1.17 1.41
N SER A 67 2.32 0.43 1.13
CA SER A 67 1.49 0.68 -0.05
C SER A 67 0.81 2.04 0.02
N HIS A 68 0.24 2.40 1.18
CA HIS A 68 -0.34 3.73 1.40
C HIS A 68 0.65 4.84 1.03
N ALA A 69 1.89 4.72 1.50
CA ALA A 69 2.93 5.71 1.23
C ALA A 69 3.40 5.72 -0.23
N LEU A 70 3.58 4.54 -0.85
CA LEU A 70 4.00 4.44 -2.25
C LEU A 70 2.92 4.93 -3.21
N GLU A 71 1.66 4.52 -3.00
CA GLU A 71 0.56 4.93 -3.88
C GLU A 71 0.26 6.43 -3.75
N SER A 72 0.23 6.96 -2.53
CA SER A 72 0.03 8.41 -2.32
C SER A 72 1.16 9.25 -2.92
N TYR A 73 2.40 8.73 -2.98
CA TYR A 73 3.53 9.43 -3.59
C TYR A 73 3.36 9.61 -5.10
N VAL A 74 2.93 8.56 -5.80
CA VAL A 74 2.79 8.54 -7.27
C VAL A 74 1.38 8.89 -7.76
N SER A 75 0.42 9.07 -6.86
CA SER A 75 -0.97 9.40 -7.18
C SER A 75 -1.08 10.65 -8.05
N VAL A 76 -2.09 10.69 -8.93
CA VAL A 76 -2.42 11.90 -9.69
C VAL A 76 -2.83 13.09 -8.79
N MET A 77 -3.15 12.82 -7.53
CA MET A 77 -3.50 13.81 -6.50
C MET A 77 -2.32 14.17 -5.60
N SER A 78 -1.14 13.60 -5.82
CA SER A 78 0.06 13.91 -5.03
C SER A 78 0.44 15.39 -5.16
N SER A 79 1.06 15.92 -4.13
CA SER A 79 1.42 17.33 -4.04
C SER A 79 2.73 17.52 -3.25
N ASP A 80 3.26 18.74 -3.27
CA ASP A 80 4.42 19.13 -2.47
C ASP A 80 4.19 18.97 -0.95
N TYR A 81 2.94 18.87 -0.52
CA TYR A 81 2.58 18.61 0.88
C TYR A 81 2.54 17.12 1.22
N THR A 82 2.10 16.28 0.28
CA THR A 82 1.92 14.83 0.54
C THR A 82 3.18 14.03 0.26
N LYS A 83 3.94 14.35 -0.80
CA LYS A 83 5.16 13.63 -1.18
C LYS A 83 6.22 13.55 -0.08
N PRO A 84 6.58 14.64 0.63
CA PRO A 84 7.56 14.55 1.72
C PRO A 84 7.10 13.66 2.88
N ILE A 85 5.80 13.67 3.19
CA ILE A 85 5.21 12.83 4.25
C ILE A 85 5.25 11.36 3.84
N SER A 86 4.87 11.04 2.60
CA SER A 86 4.97 9.69 2.03
C SER A 86 6.42 9.19 2.05
N LEU A 87 7.37 10.03 1.66
CA LEU A 87 8.78 9.67 1.59
C LEU A 87 9.36 9.35 2.98
N GLN A 88 8.97 10.14 3.99
CA GLN A 88 9.34 9.87 5.37
C GLN A 88 8.73 8.56 5.89
N ALA A 89 7.46 8.27 5.54
CA ALA A 89 6.83 7.00 5.89
C ALA A 89 7.56 5.81 5.24
N ILE A 90 7.86 5.88 3.94
CA ILE A 90 8.61 4.86 3.20
C ILE A 90 9.95 4.58 3.89
N LYS A 91 10.69 5.63 4.23
CA LYS A 91 11.98 5.52 4.92
C LYS A 91 11.84 4.79 6.25
N LEU A 92 10.93 5.24 7.11
CA LEU A 92 10.73 4.62 8.41
C LEU A 92 10.34 3.14 8.29
N ILE A 93 9.51 2.78 7.31
CA ILE A 93 9.09 1.39 7.10
C ILE A 93 10.26 0.52 6.67
N PHE A 94 11.05 0.92 5.66
CA PHE A 94 12.22 0.16 5.23
C PHE A 94 13.25 -0.02 6.36
N GLU A 95 13.45 1.00 7.18
CA GLU A 95 14.44 0.96 8.27
C GLU A 95 13.97 0.14 9.49
N ASN A 96 12.66 -0.05 9.67
CA ASN A 96 12.15 -0.56 10.95
C ASN A 96 11.22 -1.79 10.85
N LEU A 97 10.61 -2.10 9.71
CA LEU A 97 9.59 -3.15 9.62
C LEU A 97 10.17 -4.53 9.98
N THR A 98 11.35 -4.86 9.50
CA THR A 98 12.03 -6.14 9.79
C THR A 98 12.29 -6.30 11.29
N GLU A 99 12.86 -5.29 11.94
CA GLU A 99 13.13 -5.32 13.39
C GLU A 99 11.81 -5.35 14.18
N SER A 100 10.82 -4.54 13.78
CA SER A 100 9.49 -4.54 14.38
C SER A 100 8.80 -5.92 14.28
N TYR A 101 8.98 -6.62 13.16
CA TYR A 101 8.45 -7.98 12.96
C TYR A 101 9.13 -9.01 13.87
N HIS A 102 10.46 -8.92 14.04
CA HIS A 102 11.22 -9.84 14.86
C HIS A 102 11.18 -9.53 16.37
N TYR A 103 10.68 -8.37 16.74
CA TYR A 103 10.54 -7.98 18.14
C TYR A 103 9.71 -9.02 18.93
N ASP A 104 10.28 -9.45 20.07
CA ASP A 104 9.63 -10.37 21.01
C ASP A 104 9.22 -9.61 22.28
N PRO A 105 7.93 -9.45 22.57
CA PRO A 105 7.47 -8.76 23.79
C PRO A 105 7.82 -9.50 25.08
N ALA A 106 8.14 -10.81 25.02
CA ALA A 106 8.60 -11.55 26.20
C ALA A 106 10.08 -11.24 26.54
N HIS A 107 10.86 -10.81 25.54
CA HIS A 107 12.28 -10.43 25.69
C HIS A 107 12.52 -9.09 25.03
N PRO A 108 11.98 -7.97 25.60
CA PRO A 108 12.00 -6.67 24.96
C PRO A 108 13.41 -6.11 24.84
N THR A 109 13.73 -5.61 23.63
CA THR A 109 14.94 -4.84 23.33
C THR A 109 14.58 -3.40 23.09
N LYS A 110 15.51 -2.46 23.36
CA LYS A 110 15.31 -1.03 23.06
C LYS A 110 15.15 -0.78 21.57
N GLU A 111 15.91 -1.50 20.76
CA GLU A 111 15.89 -1.45 19.30
C GLU A 111 14.53 -1.89 18.77
N GLY A 112 14.02 -3.02 19.22
CA GLY A 112 12.73 -3.55 18.81
C GLY A 112 11.56 -2.67 19.26
N GLN A 113 11.60 -2.13 20.50
CA GLN A 113 10.60 -1.15 20.97
C GLN A 113 10.62 0.11 20.11
N LYS A 114 11.82 0.61 19.76
CA LYS A 114 11.95 1.78 18.89
C LYS A 114 11.46 1.51 17.48
N ALA A 115 11.70 0.30 16.96
CA ALA A 115 11.19 -0.12 15.66
C ALA A 115 9.64 -0.18 15.66
N ARG A 116 9.01 -0.70 16.73
CA ARG A 116 7.54 -0.67 16.89
C ARG A 116 7.00 0.76 16.91
N GLU A 117 7.60 1.65 17.67
CA GLU A 117 7.25 3.07 17.71
C GLU A 117 7.40 3.73 16.33
N ASN A 118 8.54 3.51 15.65
CA ASN A 118 8.78 4.08 14.33
C ASN A 118 7.79 3.56 13.28
N MET A 119 7.42 2.29 13.33
CA MET A 119 6.38 1.73 12.46
C MET A 119 5.01 2.32 12.75
N HIS A 120 4.69 2.61 14.01
CA HIS A 120 3.43 3.24 14.40
C HIS A 120 3.35 4.66 13.84
N ASN A 121 4.41 5.43 14.00
CA ASN A 121 4.53 6.77 13.40
C ASN A 121 4.47 6.73 11.86
N ALA A 122 5.14 5.76 11.24
CA ALA A 122 5.13 5.61 9.78
C ALA A 122 3.73 5.33 9.22
N ALA A 123 2.94 4.49 9.89
CA ALA A 123 1.55 4.22 9.51
C ALA A 123 0.68 5.48 9.57
N THR A 124 0.82 6.28 10.62
CA THR A 124 0.12 7.57 10.75
C THR A 124 0.55 8.56 9.66
N LEU A 125 1.87 8.67 9.37
CA LEU A 125 2.36 9.51 8.27
C LEU A 125 1.80 9.06 6.91
N ALA A 126 1.82 7.76 6.63
CA ALA A 126 1.21 7.22 5.41
C ALA A 126 -0.29 7.54 5.34
N GLY A 127 -1.00 7.44 6.48
CA GLY A 127 -2.40 7.85 6.64
C GLY A 127 -2.63 9.31 6.26
N MET A 128 -1.83 10.21 6.81
CA MET A 128 -1.90 11.65 6.49
C MET A 128 -1.65 11.93 5.01
N ALA A 129 -0.73 11.20 4.38
CA ALA A 129 -0.42 11.35 2.97
C ALA A 129 -1.59 10.88 2.09
N PHE A 130 -2.07 9.64 2.26
CA PHE A 130 -3.12 9.13 1.38
C PHE A 130 -4.50 9.73 1.67
N ALA A 131 -4.77 10.22 2.87
CA ALA A 131 -5.99 10.98 3.15
C ALA A 131 -6.14 12.21 2.23
N ASN A 132 -5.02 12.76 1.74
CA ASN A 132 -4.97 13.93 0.86
C ASN A 132 -4.61 13.61 -0.59
N ALA A 133 -3.88 12.52 -0.85
CA ALA A 133 -3.45 12.12 -2.20
C ALA A 133 -4.19 10.91 -2.75
N PHE A 134 -5.00 10.25 -1.93
CA PHE A 134 -5.70 9.02 -2.25
C PHE A 134 -4.75 7.85 -2.56
N LEU A 135 -5.29 6.73 -3.05
CA LEU A 135 -4.58 5.48 -3.32
C LEU A 135 -4.58 5.19 -4.83
N GLY A 136 -4.30 3.95 -5.22
CA GLY A 136 -4.22 3.55 -6.62
C GLY A 136 -4.65 2.10 -6.84
N ILE A 137 -4.22 1.54 -7.98
CA ILE A 137 -4.66 0.22 -8.43
C ILE A 137 -4.14 -0.93 -7.54
N ASN A 138 -3.10 -0.72 -6.72
CA ASN A 138 -2.64 -1.75 -5.79
C ASN A 138 -3.74 -2.08 -4.78
N HIS A 139 -4.38 -1.07 -4.20
CA HIS A 139 -5.53 -1.25 -3.32
C HIS A 139 -6.74 -1.82 -4.06
N SER A 140 -7.01 -1.35 -5.29
CA SER A 140 -8.11 -1.89 -6.10
C SER A 140 -7.97 -3.39 -6.35
N LEU A 141 -6.76 -3.85 -6.72
CA LEU A 141 -6.45 -5.27 -6.87
C LEU A 141 -6.61 -6.02 -5.55
N ALA A 142 -6.02 -5.51 -4.47
CA ALA A 142 -6.04 -6.15 -3.16
C ALA A 142 -7.46 -6.31 -2.60
N HIS A 143 -8.34 -5.33 -2.81
CA HIS A 143 -9.75 -5.43 -2.41
C HIS A 143 -10.45 -6.63 -3.06
N LYS A 144 -10.19 -6.85 -4.37
CA LYS A 144 -10.91 -7.88 -5.13
C LYS A 144 -10.30 -9.26 -4.93
N ILE A 145 -8.98 -9.40 -5.00
CA ILE A 145 -8.31 -10.69 -4.72
C ILE A 145 -8.47 -11.11 -3.26
N GLY A 146 -8.41 -10.15 -2.33
CA GLY A 146 -8.64 -10.41 -0.92
C GLY A 146 -10.06 -10.90 -0.63
N GLY A 147 -11.06 -10.26 -1.24
CA GLY A 147 -12.46 -10.65 -1.11
C GLY A 147 -12.79 -12.00 -1.76
N GLU A 148 -12.30 -12.24 -2.99
CA GLU A 148 -12.60 -13.45 -3.76
C GLU A 148 -11.90 -14.69 -3.17
N PHE A 149 -10.63 -14.57 -2.78
CA PHE A 149 -9.82 -15.70 -2.33
C PHE A 149 -9.64 -15.79 -0.81
N GLY A 150 -10.29 -14.92 -0.04
CA GLY A 150 -10.19 -14.91 1.43
C GLY A 150 -8.80 -14.54 1.95
N LEU A 151 -8.01 -13.78 1.18
CA LEU A 151 -6.69 -13.35 1.59
C LEU A 151 -6.78 -12.13 2.52
N PRO A 152 -5.97 -12.08 3.61
CA PRO A 152 -5.84 -10.88 4.41
C PRO A 152 -5.41 -9.68 3.57
N HIS A 153 -5.97 -8.50 3.87
CA HIS A 153 -5.78 -7.30 3.06
C HIS A 153 -4.29 -6.97 2.81
N GLY A 154 -3.48 -6.87 3.86
CA GLY A 154 -2.05 -6.55 3.71
C GLY A 154 -1.25 -7.63 2.97
N LEU A 155 -1.69 -8.89 2.98
CA LEU A 155 -1.10 -9.95 2.15
C LEU A 155 -1.45 -9.72 0.67
N ALA A 156 -2.72 -9.43 0.35
CA ALA A 156 -3.16 -9.12 -0.99
C ALA A 156 -2.44 -7.88 -1.56
N ILE A 157 -2.25 -6.86 -0.73
CA ILE A 157 -1.43 -5.67 -1.02
C ILE A 157 0.01 -6.07 -1.39
N ALA A 158 0.65 -6.93 -0.59
CA ALA A 158 2.03 -7.35 -0.82
C ALA A 158 2.21 -8.11 -2.14
N ILE A 159 1.24 -8.96 -2.50
CA ILE A 159 1.25 -9.74 -3.74
C ILE A 159 1.15 -8.81 -4.96
N ALA A 160 0.26 -7.83 -4.95
CA ALA A 160 0.02 -6.96 -6.09
C ALA A 160 1.12 -5.89 -6.29
N MET A 161 1.74 -5.41 -5.20
CA MET A 161 2.62 -4.24 -5.18
C MET A 161 3.76 -4.28 -6.22
N PRO A 162 4.60 -5.32 -6.35
CA PRO A 162 5.71 -5.33 -7.31
C PRO A 162 5.23 -5.29 -8.76
N HIS A 163 4.07 -5.84 -9.06
CA HIS A 163 3.46 -5.84 -10.38
C HIS A 163 2.89 -4.47 -10.72
N VAL A 164 2.24 -3.81 -9.76
CA VAL A 164 1.70 -2.46 -9.91
C VAL A 164 2.82 -1.41 -10.11
N ILE A 165 3.91 -1.49 -9.36
CA ILE A 165 5.06 -0.60 -9.56
C ILE A 165 5.59 -0.73 -11.00
N LYS A 166 5.79 -1.95 -11.49
CA LYS A 166 6.24 -2.20 -12.87
C LYS A 166 5.21 -1.71 -13.91
N PHE A 167 3.92 -1.92 -13.66
CA PHE A 167 2.84 -1.44 -14.52
C PHE A 167 2.83 0.09 -14.61
N ASN A 168 2.97 0.76 -13.46
CA ASN A 168 3.00 2.22 -13.41
C ASN A 168 4.31 2.81 -13.95
N ALA A 169 5.43 2.11 -13.89
CA ALA A 169 6.76 2.63 -14.26
C ALA A 169 7.11 2.48 -15.74
N VAL A 170 6.15 2.35 -16.64
CA VAL A 170 6.41 2.29 -18.07
C VAL A 170 6.73 3.67 -18.64
N THR A 171 7.67 3.73 -19.62
CA THR A 171 7.98 4.93 -20.39
C THR A 171 7.00 5.10 -21.55
N GLY A 172 6.63 6.33 -21.83
CA GLY A 172 5.82 6.69 -22.98
C GLY A 172 4.70 7.68 -22.66
N ASN A 173 4.33 8.51 -23.62
CA ASN A 173 3.32 9.55 -23.52
C ASN A 173 1.89 9.00 -23.38
N VAL A 174 1.63 8.22 -22.35
CA VAL A 174 0.28 7.68 -22.18
C VAL A 174 -0.38 8.34 -20.99
N LYS A 175 -0.85 9.59 -21.19
CA LYS A 175 -1.83 10.15 -20.28
C LYS A 175 -3.10 9.33 -20.42
N ARG A 176 -3.27 8.38 -19.52
CA ARG A 176 -4.49 7.58 -19.38
C ARG A 176 -5.05 7.80 -17.97
N THR A 177 -5.44 9.02 -17.68
CA THR A 177 -6.15 9.36 -16.45
C THR A 177 -7.24 10.37 -16.74
N PRO A 178 -8.41 10.27 -16.11
CA PRO A 178 -9.47 11.27 -16.21
C PRO A 178 -9.11 12.58 -15.49
N TYR A 179 -8.01 12.61 -14.73
CA TYR A 179 -7.66 13.77 -13.92
C TYR A 179 -7.14 14.93 -14.80
N PRO A 180 -7.86 16.08 -14.89
CA PRO A 180 -7.57 17.09 -15.90
C PRO A 180 -6.26 17.84 -15.69
N ARG A 181 -5.73 17.88 -14.47
CA ARG A 181 -4.47 18.57 -14.13
C ARG A 181 -3.23 17.68 -14.16
N TYR A 182 -3.40 16.38 -14.36
CA TYR A 182 -2.28 15.44 -14.52
C TYR A 182 -1.81 15.48 -15.97
N GLU A 183 -0.96 16.45 -16.31
CA GLU A 183 -0.55 16.73 -17.70
C GLU A 183 0.64 15.88 -18.14
N THR A 184 1.54 15.57 -17.21
CA THR A 184 2.77 14.81 -17.48
C THR A 184 2.79 13.54 -16.66
N TYR A 185 2.99 12.41 -17.33
CA TYR A 185 3.15 11.12 -16.69
C TYR A 185 4.53 11.01 -16.04
N ARG A 186 4.58 10.86 -14.72
CA ARG A 186 5.83 10.91 -13.95
C ARG A 186 6.07 9.68 -13.07
N ALA A 187 5.24 8.67 -13.13
CA ALA A 187 5.32 7.56 -12.17
C ALA A 187 6.69 6.86 -12.16
N GLN A 188 7.35 6.71 -13.31
CA GLN A 188 8.69 6.14 -13.36
C GLN A 188 9.72 7.01 -12.65
N GLU A 189 9.70 8.33 -12.93
CA GLU A 189 10.57 9.31 -12.27
C GLU A 189 10.33 9.33 -10.75
N ASP A 190 9.05 9.31 -10.33
CA ASP A 190 8.66 9.34 -8.92
C ASP A 190 9.14 8.08 -8.17
N TYR A 191 8.99 6.89 -8.74
CA TYR A 191 9.56 5.66 -8.15
C TYR A 191 11.10 5.67 -8.13
N ALA A 192 11.72 6.20 -9.18
CA ALA A 192 13.17 6.36 -9.24
C ALA A 192 13.69 7.35 -8.18
N GLU A 193 12.93 8.42 -7.93
CA GLU A 193 13.22 9.39 -6.86
C GLU A 193 13.19 8.73 -5.48
N ILE A 194 12.16 7.92 -5.20
CA ILE A 194 12.09 7.11 -3.95
C ILE A 194 13.33 6.22 -3.83
N SER A 195 13.67 5.50 -4.89
CA SER A 195 14.82 4.57 -4.90
C SER A 195 16.15 5.27 -4.61
N ARG A 196 16.37 6.45 -5.22
CA ARG A 196 17.56 7.26 -4.98
C ARG A 196 17.59 7.87 -3.59
N PHE A 197 16.46 8.34 -3.09
CA PHE A 197 16.33 8.86 -1.73
C PHE A 197 16.68 7.80 -0.68
N MET A 198 16.27 6.57 -0.92
CA MET A 198 16.58 5.43 -0.05
C MET A 198 18.01 4.90 -0.22
N GLY A 199 18.76 5.39 -1.22
CA GLY A 199 20.10 4.90 -1.51
C GLY A 199 20.15 3.54 -2.20
N PHE A 200 19.03 3.05 -2.75
CA PHE A 200 18.97 1.79 -3.49
C PHE A 200 19.52 1.92 -4.90
N ALA A 201 19.50 3.12 -5.47
CA ALA A 201 20.09 3.46 -6.75
C ALA A 201 21.01 4.67 -6.64
N GLY A 202 22.05 4.71 -7.52
CA GLY A 202 22.92 5.86 -7.63
C GLY A 202 22.24 7.05 -8.31
N LYS A 203 22.83 8.25 -8.13
CA LYS A 203 22.30 9.48 -8.75
C LYS A 203 22.32 9.43 -10.27
N ASP A 204 23.32 8.74 -10.84
CA ASP A 204 23.55 8.62 -12.31
C ASP A 204 22.90 7.38 -12.92
N ASP A 205 22.24 6.53 -12.10
CA ASP A 205 21.49 5.39 -12.60
C ASP A 205 20.26 5.85 -13.39
N SER A 206 19.90 5.13 -14.45
CA SER A 206 18.64 5.39 -15.17
C SER A 206 17.43 5.18 -14.27
N ASP A 207 16.32 5.85 -14.59
CA ASP A 207 15.07 5.69 -13.83
C ASP A 207 14.58 4.24 -13.85
N GLU A 208 14.72 3.55 -14.99
CA GLU A 208 14.39 2.13 -15.10
C GLU A 208 15.19 1.27 -14.11
N LYS A 209 16.52 1.49 -14.04
CA LYS A 209 17.38 0.78 -13.09
C LYS A 209 17.03 1.10 -11.64
N ALA A 210 16.70 2.36 -11.36
CA ALA A 210 16.29 2.79 -10.03
C ALA A 210 14.96 2.15 -9.61
N VAL A 211 13.98 2.04 -10.51
CA VAL A 211 12.70 1.34 -10.25
C VAL A 211 12.94 -0.16 -10.02
N GLN A 212 13.81 -0.80 -10.81
CA GLN A 212 14.16 -2.20 -10.60
C GLN A 212 14.80 -2.43 -9.23
N ALA A 213 15.65 -1.52 -8.78
CA ALA A 213 16.27 -1.56 -7.46
C ALA A 213 15.22 -1.43 -6.35
N LEU A 214 14.25 -0.51 -6.47
CA LEU A 214 13.14 -0.38 -5.50
C LEU A 214 12.33 -1.68 -5.40
N VAL A 215 11.97 -2.30 -6.53
CA VAL A 215 11.22 -3.56 -6.53
C VAL A 215 12.04 -4.69 -5.89
N ALA A 216 13.34 -4.73 -6.13
CA ALA A 216 14.23 -5.72 -5.51
C ALA A 216 14.31 -5.55 -3.98
N GLU A 217 14.40 -4.31 -3.48
CA GLU A 217 14.43 -4.04 -2.04
C GLU A 217 13.07 -4.33 -1.37
N LEU A 218 11.96 -4.04 -2.03
CA LEU A 218 10.62 -4.44 -1.55
C LEU A 218 10.51 -5.96 -1.44
N LYS A 219 11.05 -6.70 -2.41
CA LYS A 219 11.08 -8.16 -2.32
C LYS A 219 11.92 -8.65 -1.13
N LYS A 220 13.09 -8.08 -0.90
CA LYS A 220 13.90 -8.42 0.28
C LYS A 220 13.16 -8.11 1.57
N LEU A 221 12.45 -6.98 1.62
CA LEU A 221 11.65 -6.61 2.78
C LEU A 221 10.54 -7.63 3.04
N THR A 222 9.78 -8.03 2.02
CA THR A 222 8.73 -9.06 2.16
C THR A 222 9.28 -10.42 2.55
N ASP A 223 10.43 -10.82 1.99
CA ASP A 223 11.12 -12.06 2.37
C ASP A 223 11.57 -12.03 3.85
N SER A 224 12.02 -10.87 4.36
CA SER A 224 12.51 -10.71 5.75
C SER A 224 11.41 -10.78 6.81
N ILE A 225 10.15 -10.68 6.42
CA ILE A 225 8.96 -10.71 7.28
C ILE A 225 8.01 -11.86 6.93
N ASP A 226 8.53 -12.90 6.29
CA ASP A 226 7.86 -14.15 5.95
C ASP A 226 6.57 -13.99 5.10
N ILE A 227 6.55 -13.05 4.15
CA ILE A 227 5.44 -12.86 3.19
C ILE A 227 5.78 -13.52 1.84
N ASN A 228 4.97 -14.49 1.44
CA ASN A 228 4.99 -15.01 0.07
C ASN A 228 4.16 -14.11 -0.85
N ILE A 229 4.79 -13.53 -1.86
CA ILE A 229 4.18 -12.53 -2.76
C ILE A 229 3.58 -13.13 -4.05
N THR A 230 3.10 -14.38 -4.02
CA THR A 230 2.39 -15.00 -5.15
C THR A 230 1.03 -15.56 -4.72
N LEU A 231 0.06 -15.51 -5.60
CA LEU A 231 -1.27 -16.10 -5.33
C LEU A 231 -1.18 -17.61 -5.13
N SER A 232 -0.40 -18.31 -5.98
CA SER A 232 -0.19 -19.76 -5.88
C SER A 232 0.48 -20.17 -4.57
N GLY A 233 1.46 -19.41 -4.11
CA GLY A 233 2.14 -19.65 -2.83
C GLY A 233 1.24 -19.45 -1.61
N ASN A 234 0.12 -18.75 -1.78
CA ASN A 234 -0.90 -18.52 -0.76
C ASN A 234 -2.17 -19.38 -0.97
N GLY A 235 -2.06 -20.43 -1.79
CA GLY A 235 -3.10 -21.46 -1.93
C GLY A 235 -4.25 -21.10 -2.88
N VAL A 236 -4.11 -20.05 -3.68
CA VAL A 236 -5.12 -19.70 -4.70
C VAL A 236 -5.05 -20.71 -5.85
N ASP A 237 -6.19 -21.30 -6.19
CA ASP A 237 -6.30 -22.20 -7.33
C ASP A 237 -6.30 -21.44 -8.66
N LYS A 238 -5.47 -21.90 -9.62
CA LYS A 238 -5.34 -21.27 -10.93
C LYS A 238 -6.63 -21.29 -11.74
N ALA A 239 -7.32 -22.41 -11.74
CA ALA A 239 -8.58 -22.52 -12.47
C ALA A 239 -9.68 -21.65 -11.87
N HIS A 240 -9.64 -21.40 -10.55
CA HIS A 240 -10.53 -20.44 -9.90
C HIS A 240 -10.18 -19.00 -10.35
N LEU A 241 -8.91 -18.61 -10.31
CA LEU A 241 -8.49 -17.28 -10.79
C LEU A 241 -8.90 -17.05 -12.26
N GLU A 242 -8.62 -18.01 -13.15
CA GLU A 242 -8.96 -17.91 -14.58
C GLU A 242 -10.48 -17.81 -14.82
N ARG A 243 -11.30 -18.52 -14.04
CA ARG A 243 -12.76 -18.45 -14.13
C ARG A 243 -13.33 -17.10 -13.72
N GLU A 244 -12.79 -16.49 -12.66
CA GLU A 244 -13.27 -15.21 -12.12
C GLU A 244 -12.58 -13.99 -12.76
N LEU A 245 -11.65 -14.18 -13.69
CA LEU A 245 -10.75 -13.16 -14.21
C LEU A 245 -11.49 -11.96 -14.81
N ASP A 246 -12.54 -12.20 -15.59
CA ASP A 246 -13.33 -11.14 -16.22
C ASP A 246 -14.05 -10.30 -15.17
N LYS A 247 -14.75 -10.96 -14.25
CA LYS A 247 -15.45 -10.31 -13.12
C LYS A 247 -14.49 -9.51 -12.24
N LEU A 248 -13.34 -10.09 -11.88
CA LEU A 248 -12.35 -9.41 -11.06
C LEU A 248 -11.79 -8.17 -11.75
N ALA A 249 -11.52 -8.25 -13.06
CA ALA A 249 -10.99 -7.13 -13.82
C ALA A 249 -11.99 -5.96 -13.89
N ASP A 250 -13.27 -6.24 -14.13
CA ASP A 250 -14.32 -5.22 -14.12
C ASP A 250 -14.45 -4.56 -12.74
N LEU A 251 -14.47 -5.37 -11.68
CA LEU A 251 -14.55 -4.87 -10.31
C LEU A 251 -13.32 -4.03 -9.89
N VAL A 252 -12.11 -4.37 -10.35
CA VAL A 252 -10.90 -3.57 -10.12
C VAL A 252 -10.99 -2.25 -10.89
N TYR A 253 -11.47 -2.27 -12.13
CA TYR A 253 -11.64 -1.07 -12.94
C TYR A 253 -12.60 -0.08 -12.28
N ASP A 254 -13.70 -0.56 -11.73
CA ASP A 254 -14.75 0.23 -11.06
C ASP A 254 -14.41 0.59 -9.60
N ASP A 255 -13.28 0.08 -9.06
CA ASP A 255 -12.90 0.38 -7.68
C ASP A 255 -12.54 1.86 -7.53
N GLN A 256 -12.95 2.45 -6.40
CA GLN A 256 -12.76 3.88 -6.11
C GLN A 256 -11.29 4.34 -6.10
N CYS A 257 -10.34 3.43 -5.87
CA CYS A 257 -8.91 3.76 -5.85
C CYS A 257 -8.31 3.84 -7.26
N THR A 258 -8.86 3.14 -8.23
CA THR A 258 -8.35 3.08 -9.61
C THR A 258 -8.21 4.45 -10.29
N PRO A 259 -9.16 5.40 -10.15
CA PRO A 259 -9.04 6.72 -10.81
C PRO A 259 -7.87 7.59 -10.36
N ALA A 260 -7.37 7.39 -9.15
CA ALA A 260 -6.23 8.16 -8.64
C ALA A 260 -4.86 7.55 -9.01
N ASN A 261 -4.86 6.34 -9.60
CA ASN A 261 -3.64 5.72 -10.10
C ASN A 261 -3.00 6.57 -11.21
N PRO A 262 -1.66 6.74 -11.24
CA PRO A 262 -0.99 7.57 -12.25
C PRO A 262 -1.24 7.08 -13.69
N ARG A 263 -1.51 5.81 -13.88
CA ARG A 263 -1.84 5.19 -15.15
C ARG A 263 -3.19 4.51 -15.07
N GLN A 264 -4.21 5.04 -15.76
CA GLN A 264 -5.51 4.39 -15.87
C GLN A 264 -5.34 3.07 -16.64
N PRO A 265 -5.64 1.92 -16.03
CA PRO A 265 -5.52 0.64 -16.70
C PRO A 265 -6.68 0.41 -17.66
N ARG A 266 -6.46 -0.46 -18.66
CA ARG A 266 -7.52 -1.08 -19.45
C ARG A 266 -7.89 -2.43 -18.83
N ILE A 267 -9.05 -2.94 -19.16
CA ILE A 267 -9.54 -4.25 -18.65
C ILE A 267 -8.56 -5.39 -19.00
N ASP A 268 -8.01 -5.40 -20.23
CA ASP A 268 -7.00 -6.38 -20.65
C ASP A 268 -5.70 -6.29 -19.83
N GLU A 269 -5.27 -5.07 -19.46
CA GLU A 269 -4.10 -4.86 -18.61
C GLU A 269 -4.35 -5.30 -17.16
N ILE A 270 -5.56 -5.10 -16.63
CA ILE A 270 -5.92 -5.58 -15.29
C ILE A 270 -5.93 -7.11 -15.26
N LYS A 271 -6.49 -7.77 -16.29
CA LYS A 271 -6.43 -9.23 -16.42
C LYS A 271 -5.00 -9.75 -16.41
N GLN A 272 -4.10 -9.09 -17.15
CA GLN A 272 -2.70 -9.47 -17.15
C GLN A 272 -2.06 -9.26 -15.78
N LEU A 273 -2.33 -8.13 -15.10
CA LEU A 273 -1.85 -7.89 -13.74
C LEU A 273 -2.32 -8.97 -12.76
N LEU A 274 -3.57 -9.44 -12.87
CA LEU A 274 -4.10 -10.52 -12.03
C LEU A 274 -3.38 -11.85 -12.30
N LEU A 275 -3.10 -12.18 -13.56
CA LEU A 275 -2.38 -13.39 -13.95
C LEU A 275 -0.90 -13.36 -13.56
N ASP A 276 -0.25 -12.19 -13.66
CA ASP A 276 1.16 -12.01 -13.31
C ASP A 276 1.44 -12.22 -11.80
N GLN A 277 0.41 -12.15 -10.97
CA GLN A 277 0.49 -12.37 -9.52
C GLN A 277 0.47 -13.87 -9.13
N TYR A 278 0.19 -14.78 -10.09
CA TYR A 278 0.12 -16.22 -9.83
C TYR A 278 1.51 -16.85 -9.78
#